data_60c3301548b8c7a69687f73c2d2b9c41
#
_entry.id   60c3301548b8c7a69687f73c2d2b9c41
#
_cell.length_a   1.000
_cell.length_b   1.000
_cell.length_c   1.000
_cell.angle_alpha   90.00
_cell.angle_beta   90.00
_cell.angle_gamma   90.00
#
_symmetry.space_group_name_H-M   'P 1'
#
loop_
_entity.id
_entity.type
_entity.pdbx_description
1 polymer ?
#
loop_
_entity_poly.entity_id
_entity_poly.type
_entity_poly.pdbx_seq_one_letter_code
_entity_poly.pdbx_strand_id
1 'polypeptide(L)'
;MKPKVMVMSEKANTLFIALIITVTIITLISCSNSQIETIHISAPPEATPLIQTLSDEYHILTEGLIQTSIRSSNSDAAFIDLCSGKTHIATSARPISNTEITQCSDSSIKVVELPLASVSTVLVTHSMNKQSPKCLSNEDLRNLWNGTSDQSLTLYRPESNSDFSKFLNSQLINNETSNSQKSLVTSASLVTDLINDIHGIGFLDYVTYSLVEEHLNPVGLQSYTDTCSMPNRSKVSEETYDVLNRTLFLYFRHDLLKKDYLSGFAEMTMSESSINIISNLGYTTLDSTVYAQNHILLDERTAGSRYIEKTQNTGGIK
;
A
#
# COMPACT_ATOMS: atom_id res chain seq x y z
N MET A 1 -38.83 66.47 -36.80
CA MET A 1 -37.56 66.25 -36.05
C MET A 1 -36.85 65.03 -36.63
N LYS A 2 -35.71 65.22 -37.31
CA LYS A 2 -34.93 64.09 -37.84
C LYS A 2 -33.89 63.67 -36.78
N PRO A 3 -33.69 62.38 -36.50
CA PRO A 3 -32.68 61.98 -35.54
C PRO A 3 -31.29 62.23 -36.11
N LYS A 4 -30.43 62.90 -35.33
CA LYS A 4 -29.02 63.16 -35.63
C LYS A 4 -28.28 61.86 -35.39
N VAL A 5 -27.92 61.14 -36.47
CA VAL A 5 -27.02 59.96 -36.38
C VAL A 5 -25.62 60.52 -36.04
N MET A 6 -25.14 60.16 -34.87
CA MET A 6 -23.81 60.53 -34.39
C MET A 6 -22.81 59.57 -35.04
N VAL A 7 -22.17 60.03 -36.12
CA VAL A 7 -21.06 59.31 -36.77
C VAL A 7 -19.85 59.41 -35.88
N MET A 8 -19.52 58.33 -35.21
CA MET A 8 -18.26 58.21 -34.45
C MET A 8 -17.06 58.36 -35.40
N SER A 9 -16.09 59.21 -35.03
CA SER A 9 -14.87 59.43 -35.79
C SER A 9 -14.14 58.11 -36.03
N GLU A 10 -13.65 57.91 -37.24
CA GLU A 10 -12.89 56.71 -37.68
C GLU A 10 -11.73 56.37 -36.71
N LYS A 11 -11.09 57.38 -36.09
CA LYS A 11 -10.03 57.25 -35.06
C LYS A 11 -10.56 56.65 -33.74
N ALA A 12 -11.81 56.92 -33.35
CA ALA A 12 -12.41 56.36 -32.15
C ALA A 12 -12.74 54.89 -32.34
N ASN A 13 -13.16 54.49 -33.56
CA ASN A 13 -13.46 53.08 -33.86
C ASN A 13 -12.22 52.22 -33.94
N THR A 14 -11.10 52.70 -34.48
CA THR A 14 -9.82 52.00 -34.49
C THR A 14 -9.21 51.85 -33.08
N LEU A 15 -9.35 52.83 -32.21
CA LEU A 15 -8.93 52.74 -30.81
C LEU A 15 -9.77 51.71 -30.01
N PHE A 16 -11.07 51.65 -30.26
CA PHE A 16 -11.97 50.72 -29.61
C PHE A 16 -11.72 49.26 -30.03
N ILE A 17 -11.46 49.04 -31.35
CA ILE A 17 -11.07 47.73 -31.86
C ILE A 17 -9.71 47.28 -31.33
N ALA A 18 -8.73 48.17 -31.26
CA ALA A 18 -7.41 47.87 -30.68
C ALA A 18 -7.50 47.54 -29.19
N LEU A 19 -8.37 48.22 -28.43
CA LEU A 19 -8.61 47.92 -27.01
C LEU A 19 -9.28 46.53 -26.81
N ILE A 20 -10.26 46.18 -27.64
CA ILE A 20 -10.92 44.88 -27.61
C ILE A 20 -9.92 43.76 -27.95
N ILE A 21 -9.05 43.93 -28.93
CA ILE A 21 -8.04 42.96 -29.33
C ILE A 21 -7.00 42.79 -28.21
N THR A 22 -6.56 43.86 -27.56
CA THR A 22 -5.61 43.75 -26.42
C THR A 22 -6.23 43.09 -25.22
N VAL A 23 -7.51 43.35 -24.91
CA VAL A 23 -8.23 42.67 -23.80
C VAL A 23 -8.44 41.17 -24.09
N THR A 24 -8.78 40.82 -25.34
CA THR A 24 -8.91 39.38 -25.72
C THR A 24 -7.57 38.65 -25.74
N ILE A 25 -6.48 39.32 -26.12
CA ILE A 25 -5.13 38.74 -26.07
C ILE A 25 -4.68 38.52 -24.60
N ILE A 26 -4.96 39.45 -23.70
CA ILE A 26 -4.65 39.32 -22.28
C ILE A 26 -5.46 38.20 -21.62
N THR A 27 -6.73 38.00 -22.01
CA THR A 27 -7.55 36.88 -21.49
C THR A 27 -7.11 35.51 -22.04
N LEU A 28 -6.53 35.45 -23.24
CA LEU A 28 -6.01 34.18 -23.82
C LEU A 28 -4.62 33.80 -23.25
N ILE A 29 -3.84 34.77 -22.73
CA ILE A 29 -2.54 34.50 -22.08
C ILE A 29 -2.72 34.06 -20.62
N SER A 30 -3.90 34.29 -20.02
CA SER A 30 -4.27 33.79 -18.67
C SER A 30 -4.68 32.32 -18.63
N CYS A 31 -4.50 31.52 -19.67
CA CYS A 31 -4.38 30.07 -19.53
C CYS A 31 -3.13 29.81 -18.71
N SER A 32 -3.27 29.78 -17.38
CA SER A 32 -2.21 29.37 -16.49
C SER A 32 -1.74 28.01 -16.97
N ASN A 33 -0.46 27.90 -17.29
CA ASN A 33 0.21 26.65 -17.53
C ASN A 33 0.21 25.92 -16.17
N SER A 34 -0.90 25.29 -15.82
CA SER A 34 -0.98 24.44 -14.62
C SER A 34 0.00 23.30 -14.87
N GLN A 35 1.18 23.41 -14.26
CA GLN A 35 2.17 22.32 -14.33
C GLN A 35 1.56 21.13 -13.63
N ILE A 36 1.52 20.00 -14.36
CA ILE A 36 1.16 18.71 -13.79
C ILE A 36 2.31 18.33 -12.86
N GLU A 37 2.01 18.19 -11.57
CA GLU A 37 2.96 17.67 -10.59
C GLU A 37 2.87 16.14 -10.52
N THR A 38 4.01 15.48 -10.35
CA THR A 38 4.05 14.00 -10.28
C THR A 38 4.58 13.57 -8.91
N ILE A 39 3.79 12.75 -8.22
CA ILE A 39 4.20 12.08 -6.98
C ILE A 39 4.83 10.74 -7.36
N HIS A 40 6.11 10.55 -7.03
CA HIS A 40 6.81 9.28 -7.21
C HIS A 40 6.69 8.43 -5.95
N ILE A 41 6.16 7.21 -6.11
CA ILE A 41 5.90 6.27 -5.02
C ILE A 41 6.60 4.95 -5.31
N SER A 42 7.33 4.38 -4.36
CA SER A 42 7.79 2.99 -4.39
C SER A 42 6.93 2.16 -3.43
N ALA A 43 6.34 1.06 -3.90
CA ALA A 43 5.40 0.26 -3.14
C ALA A 43 5.62 -1.25 -3.33
N PRO A 44 5.47 -2.07 -2.25
CA PRO A 44 5.50 -3.52 -2.39
C PRO A 44 4.21 -4.02 -3.07
N PRO A 45 4.27 -5.22 -3.73
CA PRO A 45 3.15 -5.75 -4.50
C PRO A 45 1.83 -5.79 -3.73
N GLU A 46 1.87 -6.15 -2.45
CA GLU A 46 0.72 -6.24 -1.56
C GLU A 46 0.07 -4.88 -1.23
N ALA A 47 0.79 -3.77 -1.38
CA ALA A 47 0.27 -2.42 -1.18
C ALA A 47 -0.13 -1.76 -2.51
N THR A 48 0.39 -2.24 -3.63
CA THR A 48 0.21 -1.59 -4.95
C THR A 48 -1.25 -1.38 -5.33
N PRO A 49 -2.18 -2.34 -5.17
CA PRO A 49 -3.59 -2.12 -5.53
C PRO A 49 -4.24 -0.98 -4.72
N LEU A 50 -3.95 -0.89 -3.42
CA LEU A 50 -4.45 0.18 -2.57
C LEU A 50 -3.87 1.53 -2.99
N ILE A 51 -2.55 1.60 -3.16
CA ILE A 51 -1.86 2.85 -3.52
C ILE A 51 -2.31 3.33 -4.90
N GLN A 52 -2.53 2.42 -5.86
CA GLN A 52 -3.07 2.78 -7.17
C GLN A 52 -4.47 3.39 -7.04
N THR A 53 -5.38 2.76 -6.32
CA THR A 53 -6.75 3.27 -6.15
C THR A 53 -6.77 4.62 -5.43
N LEU A 54 -5.97 4.80 -4.37
CA LEU A 54 -5.83 6.09 -3.70
C LEU A 54 -5.22 7.17 -4.61
N SER A 55 -4.29 6.78 -5.46
CA SER A 55 -3.68 7.67 -6.45
C SER A 55 -4.68 8.14 -7.51
N ASP A 56 -5.51 7.21 -8.00
CA ASP A 56 -6.55 7.50 -8.98
C ASP A 56 -7.63 8.43 -8.37
N GLU A 57 -8.01 8.20 -7.11
CA GLU A 57 -8.91 9.10 -6.37
C GLU A 57 -8.32 10.49 -6.23
N TYR A 58 -7.04 10.60 -5.85
CA TYR A 58 -6.38 11.90 -5.72
C TYR A 58 -6.24 12.63 -7.04
N HIS A 59 -5.98 11.90 -8.13
CA HIS A 59 -5.96 12.47 -9.48
C HIS A 59 -7.32 13.08 -9.85
N ILE A 60 -8.42 12.40 -9.51
CA ILE A 60 -9.79 12.90 -9.74
C ILE A 60 -10.05 14.12 -8.87
N LEU A 61 -9.74 14.08 -7.58
CA LEU A 61 -9.94 15.19 -6.63
C LEU A 61 -9.16 16.45 -7.01
N THR A 62 -8.04 16.29 -7.69
CA THR A 62 -7.18 17.39 -8.15
C THR A 62 -7.43 17.79 -9.61
N GLU A 63 -8.56 17.37 -10.18
CA GLU A 63 -8.94 17.68 -11.57
C GLU A 63 -7.84 17.37 -12.59
N GLY A 64 -7.05 16.30 -12.34
CA GLY A 64 -5.96 15.86 -13.20
C GLY A 64 -4.65 16.65 -13.05
N LEU A 65 -4.56 17.59 -12.12
CA LEU A 65 -3.35 18.41 -11.90
C LEU A 65 -2.22 17.63 -11.23
N ILE A 66 -2.58 16.59 -10.45
CA ILE A 66 -1.61 15.72 -9.78
C ILE A 66 -1.67 14.34 -10.40
N GLN A 67 -0.50 13.82 -10.78
CA GLN A 67 -0.31 12.46 -11.24
C GLN A 67 0.56 11.69 -10.26
N THR A 68 0.47 10.37 -10.28
CA THR A 68 1.35 9.50 -9.50
C THR A 68 2.11 8.57 -10.44
N SER A 69 3.33 8.25 -10.07
CA SER A 69 4.15 7.24 -10.73
C SER A 69 4.54 6.20 -9.68
N ILE A 70 3.92 5.02 -9.78
CA ILE A 70 4.11 3.95 -8.81
C ILE A 70 5.10 2.94 -9.38
N ARG A 71 6.18 2.69 -8.64
CA ARG A 71 7.16 1.67 -8.92
C ARG A 71 6.97 0.50 -7.95
N SER A 72 6.72 -0.70 -8.48
CA SER A 72 6.68 -1.91 -7.68
C SER A 72 8.08 -2.29 -7.19
N SER A 73 8.23 -2.52 -5.89
CA SER A 73 9.50 -2.87 -5.23
C SER A 73 9.20 -3.57 -3.90
N ASN A 74 10.16 -4.26 -3.28
CA ASN A 74 10.02 -4.64 -1.87
C ASN A 74 10.31 -3.44 -0.95
N SER A 75 10.02 -3.55 0.34
CA SER A 75 10.22 -2.46 1.31
C SER A 75 11.67 -2.00 1.39
N ASP A 76 12.67 -2.91 1.29
CA ASP A 76 14.08 -2.54 1.32
C ASP A 76 14.42 -1.60 0.15
N ALA A 77 13.98 -1.96 -1.07
CA ALA A 77 14.21 -1.13 -2.26
C ALA A 77 13.41 0.18 -2.20
N ALA A 78 12.20 0.17 -1.64
CA ALA A 78 11.40 1.37 -1.43
C ALA A 78 12.11 2.37 -0.49
N PHE A 79 12.72 1.89 0.60
CA PHE A 79 13.49 2.74 1.50
C PHE A 79 14.79 3.26 0.85
N ILE A 80 15.49 2.43 0.05
CA ILE A 80 16.64 2.89 -0.71
C ILE A 80 16.25 4.03 -1.66
N ASP A 81 15.14 3.90 -2.37
CA ASP A 81 14.66 4.93 -3.29
C ASP A 81 14.26 6.21 -2.54
N LEU A 82 13.58 6.09 -1.40
CA LEU A 82 13.21 7.22 -0.55
C LEU A 82 14.45 7.95 -0.01
N CYS A 83 15.39 7.19 0.60
CA CYS A 83 16.59 7.74 1.22
C CYS A 83 17.61 8.28 0.21
N SER A 84 17.53 7.85 -1.07
CA SER A 84 18.33 8.43 -2.17
C SER A 84 17.63 9.62 -2.86
N GLY A 85 16.40 9.97 -2.44
CA GLY A 85 15.63 11.05 -3.03
C GLY A 85 14.97 10.74 -4.38
N LYS A 86 14.97 9.48 -4.82
CA LYS A 86 14.34 9.07 -6.08
C LYS A 86 12.82 9.04 -6.00
N THR A 87 12.25 8.81 -4.82
CA THR A 87 10.81 8.82 -4.59
C THR A 87 10.44 9.86 -3.53
N HIS A 88 9.18 10.30 -3.58
CA HIS A 88 8.59 11.20 -2.59
C HIS A 88 7.99 10.42 -1.42
N ILE A 89 7.51 9.20 -1.72
CA ILE A 89 6.84 8.30 -0.79
C ILE A 89 7.41 6.90 -0.96
N ALA A 90 7.73 6.23 0.15
CA ALA A 90 7.89 4.78 0.19
C ALA A 90 6.69 4.18 0.90
N THR A 91 6.11 3.11 0.33
CA THR A 91 5.16 2.27 1.04
C THR A 91 5.88 1.01 1.49
N SER A 92 5.56 0.52 2.67
CA SER A 92 6.22 -0.64 3.26
C SER A 92 5.23 -1.52 4.01
N ALA A 93 5.45 -2.83 3.99
CA ALA A 93 4.70 -3.81 4.79
C ALA A 93 5.40 -4.14 6.14
N ARG A 94 6.36 -3.33 6.54
CA ARG A 94 7.06 -3.38 7.82
C ARG A 94 7.50 -1.98 8.25
N PRO A 95 7.77 -1.76 9.53
CA PRO A 95 8.40 -0.52 9.97
C PRO A 95 9.78 -0.32 9.32
N ILE A 96 10.17 0.95 9.18
CA ILE A 96 11.53 1.33 8.80
C ILE A 96 12.50 0.94 9.91
N SER A 97 13.65 0.38 9.56
CA SER A 97 14.68 -0.02 10.54
C SER A 97 15.58 1.16 10.93
N ASN A 98 16.27 1.03 12.05
CA ASN A 98 17.27 2.02 12.50
C ASN A 98 18.39 2.23 11.46
N THR A 99 18.81 1.17 10.76
CA THR A 99 19.82 1.26 9.71
C THR A 99 19.31 2.12 8.53
N GLU A 100 18.06 1.93 8.11
CA GLU A 100 17.47 2.70 7.03
C GLU A 100 17.24 4.17 7.43
N ILE A 101 16.85 4.44 8.67
CA ILE A 101 16.77 5.82 9.18
C ILE A 101 18.14 6.49 9.13
N THR A 102 19.20 5.77 9.50
CA THR A 102 20.56 6.30 9.45
C THR A 102 20.96 6.59 8.00
N GLN A 103 20.68 5.68 7.06
CA GLN A 103 20.95 5.89 5.63
C GLN A 103 20.18 7.11 5.06
N CYS A 104 18.92 7.31 5.46
CA CYS A 104 18.18 8.52 5.10
C CYS A 104 18.85 9.78 5.67
N SER A 105 19.25 9.74 6.93
CA SER A 105 19.89 10.86 7.62
C SER A 105 21.23 11.23 6.98
N ASP A 106 22.03 10.26 6.58
CA ASP A 106 23.29 10.47 5.84
C ASP A 106 23.08 11.21 4.53
N SER A 107 21.92 11.03 3.92
CA SER A 107 21.46 11.75 2.72
C SER A 107 20.71 13.06 3.05
N SER A 108 20.70 13.49 4.31
CA SER A 108 19.94 14.66 4.80
C SER A 108 18.43 14.55 4.59
N ILE A 109 17.89 13.35 4.45
CA ILE A 109 16.47 13.06 4.30
C ILE A 109 15.91 12.61 5.65
N LYS A 110 14.85 13.28 6.10
CA LYS A 110 14.01 12.85 7.22
C LYS A 110 12.70 12.32 6.68
N VAL A 111 12.10 11.38 7.39
CA VAL A 111 10.83 10.74 6.99
C VAL A 111 9.74 11.03 8.02
N VAL A 112 8.49 11.11 7.55
CA VAL A 112 7.27 11.10 8.37
C VAL A 112 6.58 9.78 8.12
N GLU A 113 6.35 9.00 9.18
CA GLU A 113 5.72 7.68 9.14
C GLU A 113 4.24 7.77 9.43
N LEU A 114 3.42 7.25 8.53
CA LEU A 114 1.96 7.15 8.69
C LEU A 114 1.51 5.70 8.45
N PRO A 115 1.07 4.96 9.48
CA PRO A 115 0.35 3.69 9.27
C PRO A 115 -0.92 3.94 8.46
N LEU A 116 -1.17 3.11 7.45
CA LEU A 116 -2.27 3.30 6.50
C LEU A 116 -3.39 2.27 6.67
N ALA A 117 -3.03 1.00 6.66
CA ALA A 117 -3.96 -0.13 6.66
C ALA A 117 -3.26 -1.39 7.16
N SER A 118 -4.00 -2.47 7.33
CA SER A 118 -3.41 -3.79 7.55
C SER A 118 -3.72 -4.70 6.36
N VAL A 119 -2.72 -5.47 5.91
CA VAL A 119 -2.88 -6.53 4.94
C VAL A 119 -2.87 -7.87 5.65
N SER A 120 -3.95 -8.62 5.48
CA SER A 120 -4.10 -9.96 6.05
C SER A 120 -3.65 -11.01 5.05
N THR A 121 -3.01 -12.05 5.56
CA THR A 121 -2.55 -13.19 4.77
C THR A 121 -3.42 -14.39 5.06
N VAL A 122 -3.79 -15.12 4.01
CA VAL A 122 -4.63 -16.31 4.05
C VAL A 122 -3.83 -17.50 3.55
N LEU A 123 -3.84 -18.59 4.29
CA LEU A 123 -3.35 -19.87 3.82
C LEU A 123 -4.47 -20.54 3.01
N VAL A 124 -4.16 -20.98 1.81
CA VAL A 124 -5.14 -21.52 0.86
C VAL A 124 -4.70 -22.84 0.26
N THR A 125 -5.68 -23.68 -0.12
CA THR A 125 -5.47 -24.94 -0.84
C THR A 125 -6.41 -24.99 -2.04
N HIS A 126 -6.14 -25.91 -2.97
CA HIS A 126 -7.02 -26.16 -4.10
C HIS A 126 -8.42 -26.58 -3.63
N SER A 127 -9.49 -26.00 -4.20
CA SER A 127 -10.88 -26.24 -3.77
C SER A 127 -11.34 -27.69 -3.90
N MET A 128 -10.77 -28.47 -4.83
CA MET A 128 -11.07 -29.89 -5.00
C MET A 128 -10.22 -30.82 -4.14
N ASN A 129 -9.28 -30.33 -3.34
CA ASN A 129 -8.48 -31.15 -2.44
C ASN A 129 -9.30 -31.58 -1.22
N LYS A 130 -9.84 -32.80 -1.27
CA LYS A 130 -10.64 -33.37 -0.17
C LYS A 130 -9.81 -33.75 1.06
N GLN A 131 -8.49 -33.83 0.93
CA GLN A 131 -7.56 -34.14 2.02
C GLN A 131 -6.93 -32.90 2.63
N SER A 132 -7.35 -31.72 2.16
CA SER A 132 -6.89 -30.45 2.68
C SER A 132 -7.19 -30.31 4.18
N PRO A 133 -6.23 -29.86 4.99
CA PRO A 133 -6.49 -29.56 6.39
C PRO A 133 -7.51 -28.42 6.48
N LYS A 134 -8.49 -28.57 7.37
CA LYS A 134 -9.45 -27.50 7.64
C LYS A 134 -8.87 -26.44 8.56
N CYS A 135 -7.94 -26.85 9.41
CA CYS A 135 -7.29 -25.99 10.39
C CYS A 135 -5.88 -26.50 10.64
N LEU A 136 -4.91 -25.58 10.76
CA LEU A 136 -3.56 -25.89 11.18
C LEU A 136 -3.26 -25.22 12.52
N SER A 137 -2.60 -25.98 13.40
CA SER A 137 -1.98 -25.42 14.58
C SER A 137 -0.73 -24.60 14.20
N ASN A 138 -0.21 -23.82 15.12
CA ASN A 138 1.05 -23.11 14.93
C ASN A 138 2.23 -24.07 14.69
N GLU A 139 2.18 -25.25 15.29
CA GLU A 139 3.20 -26.29 15.10
C GLU A 139 3.08 -26.91 13.69
N ASP A 140 1.87 -27.26 13.25
CA ASP A 140 1.64 -27.76 11.88
C ASP A 140 2.08 -26.75 10.83
N LEU A 141 1.79 -25.47 11.05
CA LEU A 141 2.18 -24.40 10.15
C LEU A 141 3.72 -24.27 10.07
N ARG A 142 4.42 -24.38 11.21
CA ARG A 142 5.89 -24.40 11.23
C ARG A 142 6.44 -25.65 10.52
N ASN A 143 5.87 -26.82 10.78
CA ASN A 143 6.28 -28.07 10.14
C ASN A 143 6.08 -27.99 8.62
N LEU A 144 4.94 -27.44 8.18
CA LEU A 144 4.68 -27.19 6.76
C LEU A 144 5.72 -26.24 6.17
N TRP A 145 6.00 -25.11 6.86
CA TRP A 145 6.98 -24.13 6.41
C TRP A 145 8.40 -24.71 6.35
N ASN A 146 8.79 -25.51 7.32
CA ASN A 146 10.12 -26.14 7.40
C ASN A 146 10.25 -27.40 6.53
N GLY A 147 9.15 -27.87 5.90
CA GLY A 147 9.15 -29.06 5.07
C GLY A 147 9.25 -30.39 5.85
N THR A 148 8.90 -30.35 7.13
CA THR A 148 8.86 -31.51 8.04
C THR A 148 7.43 -32.05 8.24
N SER A 149 6.44 -31.51 7.51
CA SER A 149 5.06 -31.97 7.56
C SER A 149 4.90 -33.36 6.95
N ASP A 150 4.17 -34.24 7.61
CA ASP A 150 3.80 -35.56 7.12
C ASP A 150 2.67 -35.52 6.06
N GLN A 151 2.14 -34.36 5.78
CA GLN A 151 1.06 -34.18 4.81
C GLN A 151 1.60 -34.17 3.38
N SER A 152 0.90 -34.84 2.46
CA SER A 152 1.24 -34.85 1.03
C SER A 152 0.82 -33.57 0.32
N LEU A 153 1.28 -32.42 0.85
CA LEU A 153 1.00 -31.09 0.33
C LEU A 153 2.25 -30.47 -0.31
N THR A 154 2.05 -29.78 -1.41
CA THR A 154 3.09 -28.99 -2.07
C THR A 154 3.00 -27.56 -1.59
N LEU A 155 3.93 -27.12 -0.73
CA LEU A 155 3.96 -25.73 -0.28
C LEU A 155 4.55 -24.83 -1.36
N TYR A 156 3.76 -23.88 -1.85
CA TYR A 156 4.17 -22.79 -2.70
C TYR A 156 4.56 -21.58 -1.84
N ARG A 157 5.81 -21.15 -1.95
CA ARG A 157 6.37 -20.09 -1.14
C ARG A 157 6.54 -18.81 -1.96
N PRO A 158 6.33 -17.62 -1.35
CA PRO A 158 6.70 -16.37 -1.97
C PRO A 158 8.23 -16.27 -2.15
N GLU A 159 8.67 -15.43 -3.08
CA GLU A 159 10.10 -15.16 -3.29
C GLU A 159 10.81 -14.82 -1.98
N SER A 160 12.02 -15.36 -1.79
CA SER A 160 12.78 -15.26 -0.53
C SER A 160 13.15 -13.83 -0.13
N ASN A 161 13.25 -12.92 -1.12
CA ASN A 161 13.54 -11.51 -0.91
C ASN A 161 12.28 -10.64 -0.74
N SER A 162 11.07 -11.21 -0.85
CA SER A 162 9.83 -10.49 -0.60
C SER A 162 9.67 -10.16 0.89
N ASP A 163 9.00 -9.06 1.19
CA ASP A 163 8.68 -8.68 2.58
C ASP A 163 7.84 -9.75 3.26
N PHE A 164 6.96 -10.38 2.49
CA PHE A 164 6.10 -11.44 2.99
C PHE A 164 6.90 -12.69 3.39
N SER A 165 7.86 -13.11 2.58
CA SER A 165 8.74 -14.24 2.92
C SER A 165 9.58 -13.96 4.16
N LYS A 166 10.13 -12.75 4.29
CA LYS A 166 10.88 -12.31 5.46
C LYS A 166 10.00 -12.31 6.71
N PHE A 167 8.77 -11.82 6.58
CA PHE A 167 7.79 -11.85 7.67
C PHE A 167 7.49 -13.28 8.11
N LEU A 168 7.12 -14.19 7.19
CA LEU A 168 6.84 -15.58 7.51
C LEU A 168 8.05 -16.28 8.15
N ASN A 169 9.25 -16.04 7.64
CA ASN A 169 10.46 -16.56 8.23
C ASN A 169 10.63 -16.09 9.69
N SER A 170 10.37 -14.80 9.97
CA SER A 170 10.49 -14.26 11.33
C SER A 170 9.46 -14.87 12.30
N GLN A 171 8.30 -15.30 11.80
CA GLN A 171 7.23 -15.88 12.62
C GLN A 171 7.33 -17.40 12.77
N LEU A 172 7.82 -18.10 11.74
CA LEU A 172 7.70 -19.56 11.63
C LEU A 172 9.04 -20.30 11.82
N ILE A 173 10.19 -19.64 11.66
CA ILE A 173 11.50 -20.29 11.82
C ILE A 173 12.04 -20.04 13.22
N ASN A 174 12.20 -21.12 13.99
CA ASN A 174 12.96 -21.12 15.23
C ASN A 174 14.43 -21.50 14.92
N ASN A 175 15.27 -20.52 14.57
CA ASN A 175 16.74 -20.63 14.48
C ASN A 175 17.33 -21.76 13.59
N GLU A 176 16.59 -22.45 12.79
CA GLU A 176 17.12 -23.47 11.89
C GLU A 176 16.97 -23.04 10.42
N THR A 177 18.08 -23.17 9.68
CA THR A 177 18.09 -22.95 8.24
C THR A 177 17.28 -24.06 7.56
N SER A 178 16.04 -23.74 7.20
CA SER A 178 15.22 -24.67 6.45
C SER A 178 15.79 -24.86 5.03
N ASN A 179 16.32 -26.04 4.79
CA ASN A 179 16.73 -26.54 3.47
C ASN A 179 15.55 -27.11 2.67
N SER A 180 14.31 -26.93 3.12
CA SER A 180 13.17 -27.51 2.42
C SER A 180 12.89 -26.77 1.13
N GLN A 181 13.18 -27.46 0.07
CA GLN A 181 12.86 -27.07 -1.30
C GLN A 181 11.36 -27.14 -1.53
N LYS A 182 10.74 -26.05 -1.95
CA LYS A 182 10.05 -26.02 -3.23
C LYS A 182 9.69 -24.61 -3.63
N SER A 183 9.91 -24.40 -4.88
CA SER A 183 9.40 -23.40 -5.80
C SER A 183 9.12 -22.01 -5.21
N LEU A 184 10.16 -21.20 -5.21
CA LEU A 184 10.00 -19.76 -5.12
C LEU A 184 9.20 -19.30 -6.32
N VAL A 185 7.99 -18.82 -6.10
CA VAL A 185 7.08 -18.36 -7.15
C VAL A 185 6.87 -16.86 -6.98
N THR A 186 6.82 -16.15 -8.08
CA THR A 186 6.38 -14.76 -8.08
C THR A 186 4.93 -14.68 -7.61
N SER A 187 4.51 -13.59 -7.02
CA SER A 187 3.10 -13.40 -6.61
C SER A 187 2.14 -13.61 -7.78
N ALA A 188 2.57 -13.28 -9.01
CA ALA A 188 1.76 -13.46 -10.22
C ALA A 188 1.61 -14.95 -10.63
N SER A 189 2.63 -15.79 -10.45
CA SER A 189 2.56 -17.22 -10.77
C SER A 189 1.92 -18.04 -9.65
N LEU A 190 2.01 -17.60 -8.40
CA LEU A 190 1.53 -18.32 -7.23
C LEU A 190 0.05 -18.73 -7.33
N VAL A 191 -0.82 -17.80 -7.74
CA VAL A 191 -2.25 -18.10 -7.93
C VAL A 191 -2.45 -19.16 -9.01
N THR A 192 -1.75 -19.03 -10.15
CA THR A 192 -1.85 -19.99 -11.26
C THR A 192 -1.33 -21.37 -10.84
N ASP A 193 -0.24 -21.43 -10.10
CA ASP A 193 0.34 -22.68 -9.63
C ASP A 193 -0.58 -23.38 -8.62
N LEU A 194 -1.17 -22.62 -7.69
CA LEU A 194 -2.13 -23.15 -6.71
C LEU A 194 -3.43 -23.67 -7.36
N ILE A 195 -3.93 -22.99 -8.38
CA ILE A 195 -5.13 -23.42 -9.12
C ILE A 195 -4.85 -24.68 -9.95
N ASN A 196 -3.62 -24.90 -10.39
CA ASN A 196 -3.24 -26.06 -11.23
C ASN A 196 -2.72 -27.25 -10.44
N ASP A 197 -2.41 -27.12 -9.15
CA ASP A 197 -1.94 -28.23 -8.30
C ASP A 197 -2.98 -28.58 -7.22
N ILE A 198 -3.65 -29.72 -7.38
CA ILE A 198 -4.64 -30.20 -6.42
C ILE A 198 -4.06 -30.45 -5.00
N HIS A 199 -2.75 -30.67 -4.91
CA HIS A 199 -2.04 -30.83 -3.64
C HIS A 199 -1.37 -29.54 -3.18
N GLY A 200 -1.56 -28.45 -3.93
CA GLY A 200 -0.99 -27.15 -3.63
C GLY A 200 -1.55 -26.54 -2.36
N ILE A 201 -0.67 -25.98 -1.55
CA ILE A 201 -0.97 -25.11 -0.41
C ILE A 201 -0.04 -23.90 -0.48
N GLY A 202 -0.56 -22.71 -0.18
CA GLY A 202 0.24 -21.49 -0.25
C GLY A 202 -0.41 -20.33 0.46
N PHE A 203 0.33 -19.23 0.54
CA PHE A 203 -0.10 -18.02 1.22
C PHE A 203 -0.45 -16.95 0.20
N LEU A 204 -1.65 -16.38 0.30
CA LEU A 204 -2.08 -15.21 -0.46
C LEU A 204 -2.42 -14.07 0.48
N ASP A 205 -2.26 -12.83 0.03
CA ASP A 205 -2.95 -11.73 0.69
C ASP A 205 -4.47 -11.88 0.48
N TYR A 206 -5.27 -11.35 1.43
CA TYR A 206 -6.72 -11.51 1.38
C TYR A 206 -7.34 -10.86 0.15
N VAL A 207 -6.75 -9.75 -0.33
CA VAL A 207 -7.20 -9.04 -1.54
C VAL A 207 -7.10 -9.98 -2.75
N THR A 208 -5.94 -10.59 -2.95
CA THR A 208 -5.72 -11.57 -4.02
C THR A 208 -6.61 -12.79 -3.87
N TYR A 209 -6.73 -13.35 -2.65
CA TYR A 209 -7.60 -14.49 -2.38
C TYR A 209 -9.06 -14.21 -2.76
N SER A 210 -9.60 -13.04 -2.40
CA SER A 210 -10.99 -12.68 -2.68
C SER A 210 -11.36 -12.65 -4.17
N LEU A 211 -10.36 -12.52 -5.05
CA LEU A 211 -10.56 -12.55 -6.50
C LEU A 211 -10.61 -13.99 -7.07
N VAL A 212 -10.18 -14.98 -6.29
CA VAL A 212 -10.02 -16.37 -6.74
C VAL A 212 -10.66 -17.38 -5.77
N GLU A 213 -11.51 -16.93 -4.87
CA GLU A 213 -12.14 -17.76 -3.83
C GLU A 213 -12.99 -18.91 -4.38
N GLU A 214 -13.41 -18.87 -5.64
CA GLU A 214 -14.11 -19.98 -6.32
C GLU A 214 -13.18 -21.17 -6.58
N HIS A 215 -11.89 -20.95 -6.70
CA HIS A 215 -10.88 -21.96 -7.05
C HIS A 215 -10.07 -22.46 -5.87
N LEU A 216 -10.02 -21.71 -4.79
CA LEU A 216 -9.19 -21.99 -3.62
C LEU A 216 -10.02 -21.96 -2.33
N ASN A 217 -9.77 -22.93 -1.45
CA ASN A 217 -10.37 -22.97 -0.12
C ASN A 217 -9.39 -22.40 0.91
N PRO A 218 -9.84 -21.55 1.83
CA PRO A 218 -9.01 -21.06 2.90
C PRO A 218 -8.80 -22.17 3.94
N VAL A 219 -7.62 -22.19 4.55
CA VAL A 219 -7.28 -23.05 5.69
C VAL A 219 -7.33 -22.21 6.96
N GLY A 220 -8.06 -22.68 7.97
CA GLY A 220 -8.10 -22.01 9.26
C GLY A 220 -6.76 -22.13 9.99
N LEU A 221 -6.48 -21.15 10.82
CA LEU A 221 -5.34 -21.17 11.72
C LEU A 221 -5.81 -21.19 13.17
N GLN A 222 -5.13 -21.98 13.98
CA GLN A 222 -5.42 -22.07 15.39
C GLN A 222 -4.91 -20.83 16.10
N SER A 223 -5.82 -20.15 16.81
CA SER A 223 -5.47 -18.99 17.64
C SER A 223 -4.78 -19.42 18.94
N TYR A 224 -4.28 -18.44 19.70
CA TYR A 224 -3.70 -18.69 21.05
C TYR A 224 -4.69 -19.34 22.04
N THR A 225 -6.00 -19.31 21.73
CA THR A 225 -7.06 -19.93 22.53
C THR A 225 -7.48 -21.30 22.03
N ASP A 226 -6.66 -21.95 21.20
CA ASP A 226 -6.92 -23.25 20.56
C ASP A 226 -8.20 -23.29 19.68
N THR A 227 -8.78 -22.13 19.38
CA THR A 227 -9.92 -22.04 18.46
C THR A 227 -9.44 -21.89 17.03
N CYS A 228 -10.04 -22.65 16.11
CA CYS A 228 -9.76 -22.49 14.69
C CYS A 228 -10.42 -21.23 14.14
N SER A 229 -9.61 -20.27 13.70
CA SER A 229 -10.08 -19.08 13.04
C SER A 229 -10.01 -19.26 11.53
N MET A 230 -11.16 -19.12 10.87
CA MET A 230 -11.26 -19.13 9.40
C MET A 230 -11.18 -17.70 8.90
N PRO A 231 -10.38 -17.42 7.86
CA PRO A 231 -10.39 -16.09 7.25
C PRO A 231 -11.73 -15.87 6.57
N ASN A 232 -12.40 -14.80 6.96
CA ASN A 232 -13.55 -14.26 6.24
C ASN A 232 -13.48 -12.73 6.34
N ARG A 233 -14.24 -12.03 5.51
CA ARG A 233 -14.17 -10.57 5.41
C ARG A 233 -14.38 -9.86 6.74
N SER A 234 -15.33 -10.30 7.57
CA SER A 234 -15.57 -9.69 8.88
C SER A 234 -14.46 -10.00 9.88
N LYS A 235 -13.98 -11.24 9.92
CA LYS A 235 -12.90 -11.63 10.84
C LYS A 235 -11.56 -11.05 10.48
N VAL A 236 -11.28 -10.88 9.17
CA VAL A 236 -10.10 -10.19 8.70
C VAL A 236 -10.12 -8.71 9.11
N SER A 237 -11.29 -8.06 9.03
CA SER A 237 -11.46 -6.67 9.45
C SER A 237 -11.46 -6.47 10.96
N GLU A 238 -11.77 -7.52 11.75
CA GLU A 238 -11.82 -7.48 13.21
C GLU A 238 -10.50 -7.91 13.88
N GLU A 239 -9.41 -8.04 13.11
CA GLU A 239 -8.10 -8.53 13.60
C GLU A 239 -8.13 -9.93 14.24
N THR A 240 -9.22 -10.68 14.09
CA THR A 240 -9.34 -12.02 14.71
C THR A 240 -8.56 -13.13 13.96
N TYR A 241 -8.06 -12.82 12.76
CA TYR A 241 -7.13 -13.67 11.98
C TYR A 241 -5.71 -13.11 12.04
N ASP A 242 -5.26 -12.80 13.24
CA ASP A 242 -4.20 -11.84 13.59
C ASP A 242 -2.77 -12.35 13.35
N VAL A 243 -2.62 -13.68 13.25
CA VAL A 243 -1.29 -14.33 13.27
C VAL A 243 -0.42 -13.93 12.07
N LEU A 244 -1.04 -13.52 10.95
CA LEU A 244 -0.36 -13.24 9.69
C LEU A 244 -0.67 -11.83 9.15
N ASN A 245 -1.14 -10.92 10.01
CA ASN A 245 -1.43 -9.54 9.62
C ASN A 245 -0.17 -8.68 9.62
N ARG A 246 -0.06 -7.79 8.64
CA ARG A 246 1.04 -6.85 8.51
C ARG A 246 0.50 -5.45 8.29
N THR A 247 1.02 -4.48 9.02
CA THR A 247 0.67 -3.08 8.80
C THR A 247 1.38 -2.54 7.56
N LEU A 248 0.64 -1.87 6.70
CA LEU A 248 1.14 -1.07 5.61
C LEU A 248 1.40 0.35 6.10
N PHE A 249 2.57 0.86 5.81
CA PHE A 249 3.02 2.19 6.20
C PHE A 249 3.26 3.04 4.95
N LEU A 250 3.00 4.35 5.09
CA LEU A 250 3.46 5.38 4.18
C LEU A 250 4.59 6.16 4.85
N TYR A 251 5.69 6.31 4.16
CA TYR A 251 6.84 7.10 4.58
C TYR A 251 7.02 8.26 3.61
N PHE A 252 6.70 9.46 4.08
CA PHE A 252 6.83 10.69 3.31
C PHE A 252 8.18 11.35 3.56
N ARG A 253 8.77 11.92 2.52
CA ARG A 253 9.90 12.82 2.71
C ARG A 253 9.42 14.08 3.43
N HIS A 254 9.97 14.31 4.61
CA HIS A 254 9.61 15.45 5.47
C HIS A 254 9.80 16.81 4.79
N ASP A 255 10.91 16.99 4.04
CA ASP A 255 11.24 18.25 3.35
C ASP A 255 10.24 18.59 2.24
N LEU A 256 9.55 17.60 1.68
CA LEU A 256 8.57 17.75 0.62
C LEU A 256 7.13 17.92 1.12
N LEU A 257 6.82 17.59 2.37
CA LEU A 257 5.49 17.80 2.96
C LEU A 257 5.05 19.26 3.06
N LYS A 258 5.96 20.23 2.80
CA LYS A 258 5.61 21.63 2.61
C LYS A 258 4.97 21.93 1.25
N LYS A 259 4.97 20.97 0.33
CA LYS A 259 4.37 21.08 -1.00
C LYS A 259 2.91 20.61 -0.91
N ASP A 260 1.97 21.46 -1.30
CA ASP A 260 0.54 21.22 -1.17
C ASP A 260 0.09 19.94 -1.85
N TYR A 261 0.69 19.57 -2.99
CA TYR A 261 0.35 18.35 -3.70
C TYR A 261 0.71 17.08 -2.89
N LEU A 262 1.76 17.11 -2.06
CA LEU A 262 2.18 15.96 -1.28
C LEU A 262 1.49 15.92 0.09
N SER A 263 1.32 17.05 0.77
CA SER A 263 0.55 17.12 2.01
C SER A 263 -0.92 16.78 1.76
N GLY A 264 -1.51 17.31 0.68
CA GLY A 264 -2.88 16.98 0.30
C GLY A 264 -3.07 15.48 -0.02
N PHE A 265 -2.10 14.84 -0.67
CA PHE A 265 -2.14 13.38 -0.85
C PHE A 265 -2.10 12.65 0.51
N ALA A 266 -1.21 13.05 1.42
CA ALA A 266 -1.12 12.46 2.75
C ALA A 266 -2.43 12.63 3.54
N GLU A 267 -3.02 13.82 3.55
CA GLU A 267 -4.31 14.10 4.19
C GLU A 267 -5.45 13.26 3.59
N MET A 268 -5.50 13.19 2.25
CA MET A 268 -6.51 12.40 1.55
C MET A 268 -6.44 10.92 1.92
N THR A 269 -5.23 10.34 2.08
CA THR A 269 -5.09 8.90 2.45
C THR A 269 -5.70 8.56 3.82
N MET A 270 -5.96 9.54 4.68
CA MET A 270 -6.56 9.38 6.01
C MET A 270 -8.03 9.83 6.05
N SER A 271 -8.60 10.23 4.92
CA SER A 271 -10.00 10.67 4.82
C SER A 271 -10.98 9.51 4.98
N GLU A 272 -12.22 9.80 5.31
CA GLU A 272 -13.30 8.81 5.37
C GLU A 272 -13.50 8.08 4.03
N SER A 273 -13.36 8.78 2.90
CA SER A 273 -13.39 8.17 1.56
C SER A 273 -12.29 7.13 1.41
N SER A 274 -11.06 7.45 1.80
CA SER A 274 -9.92 6.53 1.73
C SER A 274 -10.08 5.32 2.67
N ILE A 275 -10.62 5.52 3.86
CA ILE A 275 -10.95 4.43 4.81
C ILE A 275 -11.98 3.47 4.17
N ASN A 276 -12.98 3.99 3.47
CA ASN A 276 -13.94 3.18 2.72
C ASN A 276 -13.28 2.43 1.55
N ILE A 277 -12.36 3.07 0.82
CA ILE A 277 -11.57 2.43 -0.24
C ILE A 277 -10.75 1.25 0.33
N ILE A 278 -10.03 1.48 1.44
CA ILE A 278 -9.26 0.44 2.14
C ILE A 278 -10.14 -0.78 2.43
N SER A 279 -11.28 -0.57 3.08
CA SER A 279 -12.21 -1.64 3.43
C SER A 279 -12.79 -2.34 2.19
N ASN A 280 -13.18 -1.58 1.16
CA ASN A 280 -13.79 -2.14 -0.06
C ASN A 280 -12.82 -3.00 -0.87
N LEU A 281 -11.54 -2.67 -0.86
CA LEU A 281 -10.50 -3.46 -1.50
C LEU A 281 -10.14 -4.74 -0.72
N GLY A 282 -10.63 -4.91 0.51
CA GLY A 282 -10.33 -6.09 1.33
C GLY A 282 -9.13 -5.94 2.27
N TYR A 283 -8.60 -4.72 2.42
CA TYR A 283 -7.66 -4.41 3.50
C TYR A 283 -8.41 -4.16 4.80
N THR A 284 -7.72 -4.34 5.92
CA THR A 284 -8.26 -4.01 7.23
C THR A 284 -7.92 -2.57 7.58
N THR A 285 -8.93 -1.80 7.95
CA THR A 285 -8.74 -0.44 8.47
C THR A 285 -8.10 -0.49 9.85
N LEU A 286 -7.31 0.53 10.17
CA LEU A 286 -6.74 0.68 11.49
C LEU A 286 -7.76 1.33 12.44
N ASP A 287 -7.46 1.27 13.75
CA ASP A 287 -8.28 1.97 14.73
C ASP A 287 -8.33 3.49 14.45
N SER A 288 -9.48 4.10 14.71
CA SER A 288 -9.70 5.53 14.45
C SER A 288 -8.70 6.43 15.19
N THR A 289 -8.18 5.98 16.33
CA THR A 289 -7.15 6.70 17.10
C THR A 289 -5.82 6.76 16.35
N VAL A 290 -5.51 5.75 15.51
CA VAL A 290 -4.30 5.75 14.66
C VAL A 290 -4.41 6.82 13.58
N TYR A 291 -5.55 6.91 12.90
CA TYR A 291 -5.78 7.96 11.90
C TYR A 291 -5.78 9.36 12.53
N ALA A 292 -6.41 9.52 13.69
CA ALA A 292 -6.36 10.80 14.43
C ALA A 292 -4.92 11.19 14.80
N GLN A 293 -4.11 10.21 15.22
CA GLN A 293 -2.69 10.45 15.50
C GLN A 293 -1.89 10.78 14.23
N ASN A 294 -2.21 10.17 13.09
CA ASN A 294 -1.58 10.49 11.81
C ASN A 294 -1.82 11.96 11.40
N HIS A 295 -3.04 12.47 11.61
CA HIS A 295 -3.34 13.89 11.38
C HIS A 295 -2.44 14.81 12.22
N ILE A 296 -2.27 14.51 13.52
CA ILE A 296 -1.38 15.28 14.39
C ILE A 296 0.06 15.26 13.87
N LEU A 297 0.56 14.08 13.48
CA LEU A 297 1.92 13.94 12.97
C LEU A 297 2.14 14.70 11.67
N LEU A 298 1.13 14.72 10.81
CA LEU A 298 1.19 15.43 9.55
C LEU A 298 1.16 16.95 9.78
N ASP A 299 0.26 17.44 10.65
CA ASP A 299 0.14 18.86 11.01
C ASP A 299 1.44 19.40 11.63
N GLU A 300 1.98 18.64 12.60
CA GLU A 300 3.25 18.98 13.27
C GLU A 300 4.46 18.66 12.41
N ARG A 301 4.31 17.93 11.32
CA ARG A 301 5.38 17.37 10.49
C ARG A 301 6.43 16.66 11.32
N THR A 302 5.96 15.83 12.26
CA THR A 302 6.85 15.11 13.18
C THR A 302 7.64 14.04 12.44
N ALA A 303 8.95 14.24 12.34
CA ALA A 303 9.85 13.29 11.69
C ALA A 303 10.22 12.12 12.59
N GLY A 304 10.43 10.95 11.98
CA GLY A 304 10.87 9.73 12.64
C GLY A 304 9.90 8.58 12.51
N SER A 305 10.22 7.45 13.15
CA SER A 305 9.36 6.27 13.25
C SER A 305 9.01 5.99 14.71
N ARG A 306 7.77 5.59 14.96
CA ARG A 306 7.26 5.20 16.29
C ARG A 306 7.17 3.69 16.46
N TYR A 307 7.42 2.93 15.41
CA TYR A 307 7.22 1.48 15.38
C TYR A 307 8.50 0.66 15.45
N ILE A 308 9.68 1.29 15.37
CA ILE A 308 10.99 0.61 15.42
C ILE A 308 11.14 -0.24 16.68
N GLU A 309 10.80 0.30 17.85
CA GLU A 309 11.02 -0.38 19.13
C GLU A 309 10.05 -1.56 19.36
N LYS A 310 8.88 -1.54 18.76
CA LYS A 310 7.89 -2.62 18.94
C LYS A 310 8.30 -3.92 18.26
N THR A 311 9.08 -3.86 17.19
CA THR A 311 9.56 -5.05 16.47
C THR A 311 10.64 -5.84 17.18
N GLN A 312 11.34 -5.22 18.13
CA GLN A 312 12.34 -5.93 18.95
C GLN A 312 11.75 -6.68 20.16
N ASN A 313 10.52 -6.32 20.59
CA ASN A 313 9.89 -6.86 21.80
C ASN A 313 8.71 -7.80 21.53
N THR A 314 8.20 -7.88 20.32
CA THR A 314 7.25 -8.94 19.95
C THR A 314 8.05 -10.21 19.67
N GLY A 315 8.44 -10.88 20.76
CA GLY A 315 8.95 -12.24 20.68
C GLY A 315 7.96 -13.06 19.85
N GLY A 316 8.53 -13.80 18.89
CA GLY A 316 7.78 -14.65 18.01
C GLY A 316 6.71 -15.47 18.73
N ILE A 317 5.75 -15.96 17.99
CA ILE A 317 4.66 -16.82 18.44
C ILE A 317 5.20 -17.80 19.48
N LYS A 318 4.89 -17.55 20.77
CA LYS A 318 5.24 -18.47 21.87
C LYS A 318 4.32 -19.64 21.90
#